data_1a82d628817a2af66bbd23c8c487d4e0
#
_entry.id   1a82d628817a2af66bbd23c8c487d4e0
#
_cell.length_a   1.000
_cell.length_b   1.000
_cell.length_c   1.000
_cell.angle_alpha   90.00
_cell.angle_beta   90.00
_cell.angle_gamma   90.00
#
_symmetry.space_group_name_H-M   'P 1'
#
loop_
_entity.id
_entity.type
_entity.pdbx_description
1 polymer ?
#
loop_
_entity_poly.entity_id
_entity_poly.type
_entity_poly.pdbx_seq_one_letter_code
_entity_poly.pdbx_strand_id
1 'polypeptide(L)'
;MSLNATAHLPPLLISPKQLASLLQGPRPLRILDATWFLPMPGAAPRHAHAEFLRGPRLPGALFWDVDAVTTRGESVRNLPHMMPSASTFAEAARVHGISRDTHVVVYDTHGIFSSPRTAFTFAAFGHPAV
;
A
#
# COMPACT_ATOMS: atom_id res chain seq x y z
N MET A 1 14.35 17.69 31.34
CA MET A 1 13.37 17.38 30.27
C MET A 1 13.97 16.28 29.41
N SER A 2 13.54 15.07 29.59
CA SER A 2 14.07 13.90 28.87
C SER A 2 13.33 13.75 27.55
N LEU A 3 13.98 14.09 26.44
CA LEU A 3 13.53 13.84 25.08
C LEU A 3 14.05 12.48 24.61
N ASN A 4 13.64 11.40 25.23
CA ASN A 4 13.91 10.05 24.78
C ASN A 4 12.62 9.30 24.45
N ALA A 5 11.84 9.86 23.52
CA ALA A 5 10.96 9.03 22.72
C ALA A 5 11.74 8.69 21.44
N THR A 6 12.55 7.65 21.48
CA THR A 6 12.97 6.95 20.27
C THR A 6 11.69 6.46 19.61
N ALA A 7 11.23 7.20 18.61
CA ALA A 7 10.14 6.74 17.77
C ALA A 7 10.61 5.42 17.15
N HIS A 8 10.12 4.32 17.70
CA HIS A 8 10.39 2.99 17.17
C HIS A 8 9.63 2.92 15.84
N LEU A 9 10.36 3.15 14.76
CA LEU A 9 9.79 2.94 13.43
C LEU A 9 9.33 1.48 13.33
N PRO A 10 8.14 1.23 12.78
CA PRO A 10 7.69 -0.14 12.56
C PRO A 10 8.71 -0.88 11.67
N PRO A 11 8.86 -2.21 11.83
CA PRO A 11 9.74 -2.97 10.98
C PRO A 11 9.30 -2.84 9.52
N LEU A 12 10.25 -2.66 8.61
CA LEU A 12 9.99 -2.53 7.17
C LEU A 12 9.30 -3.78 6.59
N LEU A 13 9.60 -4.94 7.13
CA LEU A 13 8.99 -6.20 6.75
C LEU A 13 8.42 -6.90 7.98
N ILE A 14 7.26 -7.49 7.81
CA ILE A 14 6.64 -8.33 8.84
C ILE A 14 6.34 -9.73 8.30
N SER A 15 6.41 -10.70 9.17
CA SER A 15 6.01 -12.07 8.86
C SER A 15 4.48 -12.25 8.93
N PRO A 16 3.91 -13.29 8.31
CA PRO A 16 2.52 -13.63 8.49
C PRO A 16 2.09 -13.80 9.96
N LYS A 17 2.99 -14.33 10.79
CA LYS A 17 2.74 -14.48 12.23
C LYS A 17 2.62 -13.12 12.94
N GLN A 18 3.49 -12.16 12.58
CA GLN A 18 3.39 -10.80 13.12
C GLN A 18 2.11 -10.10 12.65
N LEU A 19 1.71 -10.28 11.39
CA LEU A 19 0.43 -9.76 10.90
C LEU A 19 -0.75 -10.35 11.67
N ALA A 20 -0.76 -11.67 11.90
CA ALA A 20 -1.79 -12.32 12.70
C ALA A 20 -1.88 -11.72 14.12
N SER A 21 -0.75 -11.40 14.73
CA SER A 21 -0.71 -10.72 16.03
C SER A 21 -1.25 -9.30 15.96
N LEU A 22 -0.93 -8.53 14.92
CA LEU A 22 -1.46 -7.19 14.71
C LEU A 22 -2.98 -7.17 14.55
N LEU A 23 -3.54 -8.18 13.89
CA LEU A 23 -4.99 -8.34 13.71
C LEU A 23 -5.74 -8.57 15.04
N GLN A 24 -5.07 -9.06 16.08
CA GLN A 24 -5.63 -9.25 17.42
C GLN A 24 -5.45 -8.03 18.32
N GLY A 25 -4.66 -7.06 17.88
CA GLY A 25 -4.35 -5.86 18.65
C GLY A 25 -5.44 -4.80 18.58
N PRO A 26 -5.39 -3.81 19.48
CA PRO A 26 -6.41 -2.75 19.56
C PRO A 26 -6.25 -1.65 18.50
N ARG A 27 -5.09 -1.57 17.84
CA ARG A 27 -4.81 -0.51 16.86
C ARG A 27 -5.58 -0.73 15.57
N PRO A 28 -6.21 0.30 15.00
CA PRO A 28 -6.81 0.19 13.68
C PRO A 28 -5.78 -0.29 12.65
N LEU A 29 -6.14 -1.30 11.88
CA LEU A 29 -5.28 -1.91 10.87
C LEU A 29 -5.99 -1.91 9.52
N ARG A 30 -5.26 -1.60 8.45
CA ARG A 30 -5.68 -1.82 7.07
C ARG A 30 -4.63 -2.62 6.34
N ILE A 31 -5.08 -3.68 5.67
CA ILE A 31 -4.25 -4.52 4.81
C ILE A 31 -4.55 -4.14 3.37
N LEU A 32 -3.53 -3.77 2.63
CA LEU A 32 -3.65 -3.35 1.24
C LEU A 32 -2.98 -4.37 0.33
N ASP A 33 -3.73 -4.90 -0.61
CA ASP A 33 -3.18 -5.62 -1.75
C ASP A 33 -2.82 -4.59 -2.82
N ALA A 34 -1.53 -4.38 -3.02
CA ALA A 34 -0.97 -3.46 -4.00
C ALA A 34 -0.33 -4.22 -5.17
N THR A 35 -0.87 -5.37 -5.51
CA THR A 35 -0.40 -6.17 -6.64
C THR A 35 -0.53 -5.39 -7.95
N TRP A 36 0.54 -5.38 -8.72
CA TRP A 36 0.58 -4.87 -10.08
C TRP A 36 1.41 -5.81 -10.93
N PHE A 37 0.96 -6.07 -12.16
CA PHE A 37 1.65 -6.95 -13.07
C PHE A 37 2.31 -6.17 -14.20
N LEU A 38 3.60 -6.37 -14.38
CA LEU A 38 4.32 -5.81 -15.52
C LEU A 38 3.81 -6.45 -16.82
N PRO A 39 3.35 -5.64 -17.79
CA PRO A 39 3.01 -6.16 -19.10
C PRO A 39 4.24 -6.79 -19.77
N MET A 40 4.14 -8.06 -20.14
CA MET A 40 5.22 -8.79 -20.77
C MET A 40 4.88 -9.06 -22.24
N PRO A 41 5.79 -8.76 -23.19
CA PRO A 41 5.57 -9.08 -24.59
C PRO A 41 5.28 -10.56 -24.79
N GLY A 42 4.21 -10.86 -25.53
CA GLY A 42 3.82 -12.25 -25.85
C GLY A 42 3.12 -13.02 -24.73
N ALA A 43 2.98 -12.45 -23.54
CA ALA A 43 2.19 -13.03 -22.46
C ALA A 43 0.75 -12.51 -22.46
N ALA A 44 -0.18 -13.33 -22.00
CA ALA A 44 -1.55 -12.88 -21.77
C ALA A 44 -1.59 -11.78 -20.70
N PRO A 45 -2.36 -10.71 -20.90
CA PRO A 45 -2.46 -9.65 -19.92
C PRO A 45 -3.07 -10.18 -18.62
N ARG A 46 -2.52 -9.73 -17.48
CA ARG A 46 -3.06 -10.01 -16.15
C ARG A 46 -3.72 -8.75 -15.59
N HIS A 47 -4.78 -8.95 -14.82
CA HIS A 47 -5.56 -7.87 -14.23
C HIS A 47 -5.62 -8.04 -12.72
N ALA A 48 -4.74 -7.34 -12.01
CA ALA A 48 -4.56 -7.50 -10.57
C ALA A 48 -5.85 -7.31 -9.76
N HIS A 49 -6.65 -6.29 -10.07
CA HIS A 49 -7.93 -6.07 -9.38
C HIS A 49 -8.92 -7.21 -9.61
N ALA A 50 -9.02 -7.72 -10.83
CA ALA A 50 -9.90 -8.85 -11.13
C ALA A 50 -9.43 -10.13 -10.41
N GLU A 51 -8.12 -10.35 -10.32
CA GLU A 51 -7.56 -11.46 -9.57
C GLU A 51 -7.81 -11.31 -8.07
N PHE A 52 -7.65 -10.11 -7.52
CA PHE A 52 -8.00 -9.80 -6.13
C PHE A 52 -9.47 -10.12 -5.82
N LEU A 53 -10.41 -9.75 -6.70
CA LEU A 53 -11.83 -10.02 -6.50
C LEU A 53 -12.16 -11.52 -6.53
N ARG A 54 -11.45 -12.30 -7.36
CA ARG A 54 -11.61 -13.76 -7.39
C ARG A 54 -10.97 -14.47 -6.20
N GLY A 55 -9.94 -13.86 -5.61
CA GLY A 55 -9.17 -14.45 -4.53
C GLY A 55 -8.19 -15.54 -4.99
N PRO A 56 -7.40 -16.13 -4.07
CA PRO A 56 -7.42 -15.84 -2.64
C PRO A 56 -6.78 -14.49 -2.29
N ARG A 57 -7.15 -13.95 -1.15
CA ARG A 57 -6.59 -12.71 -0.58
C ARG A 57 -6.55 -12.79 0.94
N LEU A 58 -5.75 -11.94 1.55
CA LEU A 58 -5.72 -11.86 3.01
C LEU A 58 -7.08 -11.39 3.56
N PRO A 59 -7.54 -11.93 4.69
CA PRO A 59 -8.81 -11.53 5.29
C PRO A 59 -8.85 -10.02 5.56
N GLY A 60 -9.93 -9.37 5.12
CA GLY A 60 -10.11 -7.93 5.29
C GLY A 60 -9.23 -7.05 4.40
N ALA A 61 -8.45 -7.62 3.49
CA ALA A 61 -7.62 -6.85 2.56
C ALA A 61 -8.49 -6.01 1.60
N LEU A 62 -8.01 -4.81 1.32
CA LEU A 62 -8.56 -3.91 0.31
C LEU A 62 -7.58 -3.79 -0.85
N PHE A 63 -8.09 -3.61 -2.05
CA PHE A 63 -7.23 -3.43 -3.22
C PHE A 63 -6.77 -1.97 -3.32
N TRP A 64 -5.44 -1.79 -3.44
CA TRP A 64 -4.83 -0.49 -3.69
C TRP A 64 -4.31 -0.44 -5.11
N ASP A 65 -4.98 0.34 -5.95
CA ASP A 65 -4.64 0.45 -7.36
C ASP A 65 -3.49 1.45 -7.57
N VAL A 66 -2.29 0.93 -7.81
CA VAL A 66 -1.10 1.77 -8.08
C VAL A 66 -1.21 2.54 -9.40
N ASP A 67 -2.05 2.10 -10.33
CA ASP A 67 -2.31 2.82 -11.58
C ASP A 67 -3.30 3.97 -11.39
N ALA A 68 -4.17 3.90 -10.41
CA ALA A 68 -5.14 4.94 -10.10
C ALA A 68 -4.57 5.99 -9.14
N VAL A 69 -3.76 5.56 -8.16
CA VAL A 69 -3.15 6.47 -7.16
C VAL A 69 -1.81 6.99 -7.67
N THR A 70 -1.88 7.86 -8.66
CA THR A 70 -0.71 8.40 -9.37
C THR A 70 -1.01 9.76 -9.99
N THR A 71 0.01 10.55 -10.25
CA THR A 71 -0.11 11.74 -11.10
C THR A 71 0.02 11.34 -12.55
N ARG A 72 -0.84 11.91 -13.41
CA ARG A 72 -0.84 11.69 -14.86
C ARG A 72 -0.80 13.04 -15.58
N GLY A 73 -0.46 13.01 -16.85
CA GLY A 73 -0.50 14.17 -17.74
C GLY A 73 0.87 14.72 -18.11
N GLU A 74 0.86 15.82 -18.83
CA GLU A 74 2.08 16.44 -19.41
C GLU A 74 3.10 16.90 -18.37
N SER A 75 2.63 17.34 -17.20
CA SER A 75 3.52 17.78 -16.10
C SER A 75 4.50 16.69 -15.66
N VAL A 76 4.15 15.44 -15.86
CA VAL A 76 4.99 14.27 -15.59
C VAL A 76 5.36 13.52 -16.87
N ARG A 77 5.33 14.20 -18.03
CA ARG A 77 5.65 13.64 -19.35
C ARG A 77 4.88 12.36 -19.67
N ASN A 78 3.65 12.24 -19.18
CA ASN A 78 2.80 11.06 -19.31
C ASN A 78 3.45 9.75 -18.83
N LEU A 79 4.43 9.83 -17.93
CA LEU A 79 5.07 8.64 -17.35
C LEU A 79 4.08 7.92 -16.42
N PRO A 80 4.12 6.57 -16.40
CA PRO A 80 3.31 5.78 -15.49
C PRO A 80 3.84 5.84 -14.06
N HIS A 81 2.99 5.53 -13.07
CA HIS A 81 3.35 5.32 -11.67
C HIS A 81 4.09 6.50 -11.02
N MET A 82 3.83 7.72 -11.46
CA MET A 82 4.38 8.90 -10.82
C MET A 82 3.76 9.10 -9.44
N MET A 83 4.47 9.78 -8.54
CA MET A 83 3.94 10.05 -7.20
C MET A 83 2.60 10.80 -7.31
N PRO A 84 1.59 10.37 -6.57
CA PRO A 84 0.32 11.10 -6.54
C PRO A 84 0.49 12.49 -5.94
N SER A 85 -0.42 13.40 -6.26
CA SER A 85 -0.55 14.64 -5.49
C SER A 85 -1.01 14.34 -4.05
N ALA A 86 -0.79 15.29 -3.14
CA ALA A 86 -1.26 15.15 -1.76
C ALA A 86 -2.78 14.93 -1.69
N SER A 87 -3.55 15.61 -2.54
CA SER A 87 -5.01 15.46 -2.59
C SER A 87 -5.44 14.08 -3.12
N THR A 88 -4.79 13.57 -4.16
CA THR A 88 -5.05 12.23 -4.70
C THR A 88 -4.73 11.15 -3.66
N PHE A 89 -3.59 11.27 -2.98
CA PHE A 89 -3.23 10.35 -1.91
C PHE A 89 -4.21 10.40 -0.74
N ALA A 90 -4.56 11.60 -0.27
CA ALA A 90 -5.48 11.78 0.85
C ALA A 90 -6.87 11.19 0.54
N GLU A 91 -7.38 11.38 -0.67
CA GLU A 91 -8.66 10.81 -1.08
C GLU A 91 -8.59 9.28 -1.16
N ALA A 92 -7.52 8.73 -1.71
CA ALA A 92 -7.33 7.29 -1.75
C ALA A 92 -7.26 6.70 -0.32
N ALA A 93 -6.51 7.32 0.59
CA ALA A 93 -6.45 6.91 1.98
C ALA A 93 -7.83 6.97 2.66
N ARG A 94 -8.59 8.06 2.42
CA ARG A 94 -9.94 8.23 2.96
C ARG A 94 -10.89 7.13 2.49
N VAL A 95 -10.89 6.82 1.20
CA VAL A 95 -11.74 5.76 0.62
C VAL A 95 -11.41 4.39 1.22
N HIS A 96 -10.14 4.15 1.54
CA HIS A 96 -9.70 2.90 2.19
C HIS A 96 -9.86 2.91 3.72
N GLY A 97 -10.46 3.95 4.29
CA GLY A 97 -10.66 4.07 5.73
C GLY A 97 -9.37 4.18 6.53
N ILE A 98 -8.37 4.86 5.97
CA ILE A 98 -7.04 5.05 6.57
C ILE A 98 -6.94 6.45 7.15
N SER A 99 -6.66 6.54 8.43
CA SER A 99 -6.33 7.76 9.17
C SER A 99 -4.88 7.70 9.68
N ARG A 100 -4.40 8.78 10.28
CA ARG A 100 -3.04 8.82 10.86
C ARG A 100 -2.78 7.73 11.91
N ASP A 101 -3.83 7.29 12.60
CA ASP A 101 -3.73 6.27 13.65
C ASP A 101 -3.77 4.84 13.11
N THR A 102 -4.13 4.68 11.85
CA THR A 102 -4.23 3.38 11.21
C THR A 102 -2.84 2.80 10.93
N HIS A 103 -2.58 1.58 11.38
CA HIS A 103 -1.43 0.82 10.91
C HIS A 103 -1.75 0.28 9.52
N VAL A 104 -0.90 0.55 8.56
CA VAL A 104 -1.06 0.08 7.18
C VAL A 104 -0.07 -1.04 6.93
N VAL A 105 -0.56 -2.17 6.45
CA VAL A 105 0.26 -3.29 5.99
C VAL A 105 0.00 -3.49 4.51
N VAL A 106 1.05 -3.52 3.72
CA VAL A 106 0.96 -3.65 2.27
C VAL A 106 1.58 -4.97 1.83
N TYR A 107 0.91 -5.67 0.93
CA TYR A 107 1.46 -6.88 0.31
C TYR A 107 1.19 -6.89 -1.20
N ASP A 108 1.85 -7.80 -1.89
CA ASP A 108 1.53 -8.17 -3.26
C ASP A 108 1.67 -9.68 -3.47
N THR A 109 1.11 -10.19 -4.55
CA THR A 109 1.13 -11.62 -4.88
C THR A 109 2.37 -12.04 -5.68
N HIS A 110 3.28 -11.11 -5.96
CA HIS A 110 4.53 -11.34 -6.68
C HIS A 110 5.74 -11.61 -5.77
N GLY A 111 5.55 -11.51 -4.45
CA GLY A 111 6.65 -11.67 -3.50
C GLY A 111 7.53 -10.43 -3.38
N ILE A 112 6.94 -9.32 -2.91
CA ILE A 112 7.60 -8.02 -2.70
C ILE A 112 8.11 -7.43 -4.03
N PHE A 113 7.19 -7.17 -4.93
CA PHE A 113 7.46 -6.56 -6.23
C PHE A 113 6.88 -5.15 -6.34
N SER A 114 5.57 -5.00 -6.16
CA SER A 114 4.86 -3.71 -6.27
C SER A 114 4.47 -3.11 -4.91
N SER A 115 4.36 -3.92 -3.88
CA SER A 115 4.03 -3.45 -2.51
C SER A 115 5.02 -2.41 -1.96
N PRO A 116 6.35 -2.48 -2.21
CA PRO A 116 7.28 -1.46 -1.72
C PRO A 116 6.97 -0.06 -2.25
N ARG A 117 6.45 0.05 -3.47
CA ARG A 117 6.05 1.33 -4.05
C ARG A 117 4.93 1.99 -3.23
N THR A 118 3.93 1.21 -2.83
CA THR A 118 2.83 1.71 -2.02
C THR A 118 3.28 2.06 -0.61
N ALA A 119 4.07 1.19 0.04
CA ALA A 119 4.64 1.48 1.35
C ALA A 119 5.48 2.77 1.32
N PHE A 120 6.32 2.95 0.31
CA PHE A 120 7.09 4.18 0.11
C PHE A 120 6.19 5.41 -0.06
N THR A 121 5.08 5.29 -0.80
CA THR A 121 4.13 6.39 -0.98
C THR A 121 3.55 6.84 0.36
N PHE A 122 3.10 5.91 1.21
CA PHE A 122 2.63 6.24 2.56
C PHE A 122 3.71 6.94 3.39
N ALA A 123 4.93 6.39 3.40
CA ALA A 123 6.05 6.98 4.14
C ALA A 123 6.41 8.38 3.63
N ALA A 124 6.42 8.59 2.32
CA ALA A 124 6.72 9.88 1.70
C ALA A 124 5.70 10.97 2.06
N PHE A 125 4.43 10.59 2.26
CA PHE A 125 3.40 11.50 2.75
C PHE A 125 3.33 11.59 4.28
N GLY A 126 4.31 11.03 4.99
CA GLY A 126 4.46 11.15 6.43
C GLY A 126 3.50 10.29 7.23
N HIS A 127 3.00 9.19 6.66
CA HIS A 127 2.19 8.25 7.43
C HIS A 127 3.05 7.55 8.49
N PRO A 128 2.65 7.56 9.78
CA PRO A 128 3.55 7.16 10.86
C PRO A 128 3.74 5.63 11.00
N ALA A 129 2.89 4.83 10.35
CA ALA A 129 2.95 3.37 10.49
C ALA A 129 2.53 2.64 9.21
N VAL A 130 3.52 2.30 8.42
CA VAL A 130 3.37 1.48 7.22
C VAL A 130 4.53 0.49 7.13
#